data_79486df3f08678c5ac5fc0c62dd11e00
#
_entry.id   79486df3f08678c5ac5fc0c62dd11e00
#
_cell.length_a   1.000
_cell.length_b   1.000
_cell.length_c   1.000
_cell.angle_alpha   90.00
_cell.angle_beta   90.00
_cell.angle_gamma   90.00
#
_symmetry.space_group_name_H-M   'P 1'
#
loop_
_entity.id
_entity.type
_entity.pdbx_description
1 polymer ?
#
loop_
_entity_poly.entity_id
_entity_poly.type
_entity_poly.pdbx_seq_one_letter_code
_entity_poly.pdbx_strand_id
1 'polypeptide(L)'
;YGLTKGQFSATADKGAKSKRGVVNTDEPIDLVGLALQLGATFVARSFSGDKAQLVPLIEAALKHQGAAFIDCLSPCVAFNNHDGSTKSFDFVREHNEAVNALDVMLPREEITADYAPGTVELVTQHDGSVLRLRKLHVDYDVHDRVAALTYMQERHAAGEIVTGLLYVDPEPRDLHAALKTCATPLNALGDTALVPGSAALDKLNATLR
;
A
#
# COMPACT_ATOMS: atom_id res chain seq x y z
N TYR A 1 -10.18 0.30 -4.61
CA TYR A 1 -11.24 -0.55 -4.09
C TYR A 1 -12.53 0.25 -3.84
N GLY A 2 -13.66 -0.35 -4.20
CA GLY A 2 -14.97 0.12 -3.77
C GLY A 2 -15.77 0.95 -4.75
N LEU A 3 -15.17 1.71 -5.62
CA LEU A 3 -15.88 2.61 -6.54
C LEU A 3 -16.75 1.89 -7.58
N THR A 4 -16.49 0.62 -7.87
CA THR A 4 -17.31 -0.18 -8.81
C THR A 4 -18.76 -0.37 -8.35
N LYS A 5 -19.01 -0.38 -7.04
CA LYS A 5 -20.34 -0.50 -6.43
C LYS A 5 -20.91 0.84 -5.96
N GLY A 6 -20.18 1.95 -6.16
CA GLY A 6 -20.59 3.29 -5.79
C GLY A 6 -20.21 3.73 -4.38
N GLN A 7 -19.51 2.89 -3.60
CA GLN A 7 -18.88 3.28 -2.34
C GLN A 7 -17.48 3.86 -2.59
N PHE A 8 -17.00 4.66 -1.65
CA PHE A 8 -15.63 5.16 -1.66
C PHE A 8 -14.66 4.19 -0.97
N SER A 9 -13.40 4.20 -1.42
CA SER A 9 -12.30 3.57 -0.69
C SER A 9 -12.04 4.34 0.61
N ALA A 10 -11.58 3.66 1.66
CA ALA A 10 -11.16 4.30 2.91
C ALA A 10 -9.98 5.27 2.72
N THR A 11 -9.26 5.16 1.61
CA THR A 11 -8.13 6.04 1.25
C THR A 11 -8.47 7.01 0.12
N ALA A 12 -9.76 7.12 -0.26
CA ALA A 12 -10.18 8.06 -1.30
C ALA A 12 -10.11 9.49 -0.79
N ASP A 13 -9.63 10.40 -1.61
CA ASP A 13 -9.53 11.80 -1.27
C ASP A 13 -10.91 12.42 -0.98
N LYS A 14 -10.95 13.33 -0.01
CA LYS A 14 -12.12 14.16 0.21
C LYS A 14 -12.41 15.01 -1.01
N GLY A 15 -13.65 15.03 -1.45
CA GLY A 15 -14.05 15.72 -2.68
C GLY A 15 -14.00 14.84 -3.94
N ALA A 16 -13.43 13.64 -3.89
CA ALA A 16 -13.49 12.69 -5.00
C ALA A 16 -14.94 12.34 -5.33
N LYS A 17 -15.24 12.18 -6.63
CA LYS A 17 -16.61 11.87 -7.11
C LYS A 17 -16.74 10.40 -7.48
N SER A 18 -17.83 9.78 -7.05
CA SER A 18 -18.21 8.44 -7.49
C SER A 18 -18.73 8.47 -8.95
N LYS A 19 -18.84 7.30 -9.59
CA LYS A 19 -19.49 7.16 -10.91
C LYS A 19 -20.93 7.69 -10.96
N ARG A 20 -21.59 7.83 -9.81
CA ARG A 20 -22.97 8.34 -9.69
C ARG A 20 -23.00 9.83 -9.34
N GLY A 21 -21.85 10.52 -9.35
CA GLY A 21 -21.75 11.95 -9.03
C GLY A 21 -21.78 12.29 -7.53
N VAL A 22 -21.85 11.29 -6.64
CA VAL A 22 -21.77 11.51 -5.20
C VAL A 22 -20.34 11.92 -4.83
N VAL A 23 -20.23 12.96 -4.01
CA VAL A 23 -18.94 13.49 -3.54
C VAL A 23 -18.56 12.81 -2.23
N ASN A 24 -17.29 12.40 -2.11
CA ASN A 24 -16.72 11.89 -0.87
C ASN A 24 -16.56 13.02 0.14
N THR A 25 -17.17 12.88 1.30
CA THR A 25 -17.09 13.83 2.43
C THR A 25 -16.13 13.37 3.52
N ASP A 26 -15.69 12.12 3.45
CA ASP A 26 -14.86 11.51 4.48
C ASP A 26 -13.38 11.85 4.27
N GLU A 27 -12.65 11.95 5.38
CA GLU A 27 -11.20 12.11 5.34
C GLU A 27 -10.52 10.76 5.03
N PRO A 28 -9.49 10.74 4.20
CA PRO A 28 -8.78 9.51 3.88
C PRO A 28 -8.01 8.96 5.10
N ILE A 29 -7.99 7.63 5.24
CA ILE A 29 -7.17 6.96 6.26
C ILE A 29 -5.71 6.98 5.81
N ASP A 30 -4.81 7.44 6.67
CA ASP A 30 -3.37 7.32 6.48
C ASP A 30 -2.90 5.90 6.86
N LEU A 31 -2.72 5.05 5.85
CA LEU A 31 -2.29 3.65 6.04
C LEU A 31 -0.88 3.54 6.60
N VAL A 32 0.01 4.47 6.26
CA VAL A 32 1.39 4.49 6.77
C VAL A 32 1.41 4.86 8.25
N GLY A 33 0.69 5.92 8.64
CA GLY A 33 0.53 6.30 10.04
C GLY A 33 -0.09 5.17 10.87
N LEU A 34 -1.08 4.45 10.30
CA LEU A 34 -1.67 3.29 10.94
C LEU A 34 -0.66 2.14 11.12
N ALA A 35 0.12 1.82 10.08
CA ALA A 35 1.14 0.77 10.15
C ALA A 35 2.22 1.07 11.20
N LEU A 36 2.67 2.32 11.28
CA LEU A 36 3.62 2.77 12.32
C LEU A 36 3.05 2.59 13.73
N GLN A 37 1.79 2.95 13.94
CA GLN A 37 1.12 2.83 15.24
C GLN A 37 0.86 1.37 15.62
N LEU A 38 0.53 0.51 14.68
CA LEU A 38 0.33 -0.93 14.89
C LEU A 38 1.65 -1.69 15.11
N GLY A 39 2.81 -1.04 14.99
CA GLY A 39 4.10 -1.63 15.31
C GLY A 39 4.76 -2.36 14.14
N ALA A 40 4.41 -2.05 12.91
CA ALA A 40 5.16 -2.53 11.75
C ALA A 40 6.63 -2.12 11.88
N THR A 41 7.54 -3.06 11.59
CA THR A 41 8.98 -2.91 11.81
C THR A 41 9.75 -2.44 10.57
N PHE A 42 9.08 -2.44 9.40
CA PHE A 42 9.54 -1.81 8.16
C PHE A 42 8.34 -1.11 7.53
N VAL A 43 8.42 0.19 7.35
CA VAL A 43 7.32 1.00 6.79
C VAL A 43 7.86 1.91 5.71
N ALA A 44 7.29 1.82 4.51
CA ALA A 44 7.65 2.64 3.37
C ALA A 44 6.41 3.09 2.59
N ARG A 45 6.56 4.16 1.82
CA ARG A 45 5.62 4.58 0.80
C ARG A 45 6.35 4.89 -0.49
N SER A 46 5.79 4.50 -1.61
CA SER A 46 6.34 4.83 -2.92
C SER A 46 5.23 5.06 -3.93
N PHE A 47 5.61 5.54 -5.10
CA PHE A 47 4.72 5.71 -6.23
C PHE A 47 5.01 4.65 -7.30
N SER A 48 3.99 4.07 -7.90
CA SER A 48 4.14 3.00 -8.90
C SER A 48 4.91 3.43 -10.15
N GLY A 49 4.90 4.73 -10.46
CA GLY A 49 5.67 5.33 -11.55
C GLY A 49 7.11 5.70 -11.19
N ASP A 50 7.52 5.57 -9.91
CA ASP A 50 8.93 5.73 -9.49
C ASP A 50 9.55 4.34 -9.22
N LYS A 51 9.83 3.61 -10.27
CA LYS A 51 10.38 2.25 -10.19
C LYS A 51 11.77 2.22 -9.58
N ALA A 52 12.55 3.28 -9.76
CA ALA A 52 13.89 3.40 -9.21
C ALA A 52 13.88 3.43 -7.66
N GLN A 53 12.82 3.97 -7.06
CA GLN A 53 12.61 3.93 -5.62
C GLN A 53 11.85 2.66 -5.17
N LEU A 54 10.80 2.27 -5.89
CA LEU A 54 9.89 1.19 -5.47
C LEU A 54 10.58 -0.17 -5.44
N VAL A 55 11.37 -0.51 -6.46
CA VAL A 55 12.02 -1.82 -6.57
C VAL A 55 12.98 -2.07 -5.41
N PRO A 56 13.93 -1.19 -5.06
CA PRO A 56 14.79 -1.38 -3.90
C PRO A 56 14.03 -1.48 -2.57
N LEU A 57 12.92 -0.75 -2.41
CA LEU A 57 12.08 -0.85 -1.21
C LEU A 57 11.42 -2.22 -1.08
N ILE A 58 10.92 -2.79 -2.18
CA ILE A 58 10.35 -4.15 -2.19
C ILE A 58 11.43 -5.18 -1.86
N GLU A 59 12.62 -5.07 -2.46
CA GLU A 59 13.73 -5.99 -2.19
C GLU A 59 14.18 -5.91 -0.72
N ALA A 60 14.25 -4.72 -0.14
CA ALA A 60 14.57 -4.52 1.27
C ALA A 60 13.50 -5.12 2.19
N ALA A 61 12.22 -4.90 1.87
CA ALA A 61 11.10 -5.45 2.62
C ALA A 61 11.07 -6.99 2.61
N LEU A 62 11.41 -7.62 1.47
CA LEU A 62 11.49 -9.08 1.37
C LEU A 62 12.64 -9.69 2.19
N LYS A 63 13.71 -8.92 2.44
CA LYS A 63 14.84 -9.34 3.28
C LYS A 63 14.65 -9.02 4.76
N HIS A 64 13.67 -8.19 5.08
CA HIS A 64 13.41 -7.74 6.44
C HIS A 64 12.86 -8.89 7.32
N GLN A 65 13.42 -9.04 8.53
CA GLN A 65 13.02 -10.06 9.51
C GLN A 65 11.93 -9.55 10.45
N GLY A 66 10.76 -9.19 9.92
CA GLY A 66 9.68 -8.62 10.72
C GLY A 66 8.45 -8.31 9.88
N ALA A 67 7.56 -7.46 10.41
CA ALA A 67 6.37 -7.00 9.70
C ALA A 67 6.73 -5.85 8.75
N ALA A 68 6.76 -6.11 7.45
CA ALA A 68 6.99 -5.10 6.43
C ALA A 68 5.67 -4.61 5.82
N PHE A 69 5.52 -3.29 5.71
CA PHE A 69 4.39 -2.62 5.08
C PHE A 69 4.87 -1.60 4.04
N ILE A 70 4.40 -1.73 2.82
CA ILE A 70 4.66 -0.76 1.75
C ILE A 70 3.33 -0.24 1.20
N ASP A 71 3.11 1.06 1.30
CA ASP A 71 2.00 1.75 0.66
C ASP A 71 2.44 2.20 -0.74
N CYS A 72 1.95 1.50 -1.76
CA CYS A 72 2.26 1.83 -3.15
C CYS A 72 1.14 2.65 -3.77
N LEU A 73 1.37 3.96 -3.91
CA LEU A 73 0.46 4.86 -4.59
C LEU A 73 0.42 4.51 -6.08
N SER A 74 -0.78 4.28 -6.60
CA SER A 74 -0.99 3.94 -8.00
C SER A 74 -2.17 4.70 -8.59
N PRO A 75 -2.01 5.38 -9.75
CA PRO A 75 -3.11 6.02 -10.43
C PRO A 75 -4.18 5.00 -10.83
N CYS A 76 -5.44 5.30 -10.53
CA CYS A 76 -6.53 4.42 -10.93
C CYS A 76 -7.04 4.78 -12.32
N VAL A 77 -6.75 3.93 -13.31
CA VAL A 77 -7.21 4.13 -14.70
C VAL A 77 -8.71 3.90 -14.89
N ALA A 78 -9.39 3.30 -13.92
CA ALA A 78 -10.81 2.96 -14.02
C ALA A 78 -11.76 4.12 -13.66
N PHE A 79 -11.27 5.21 -13.04
CA PHE A 79 -12.11 6.26 -12.45
C PHE A 79 -12.10 7.60 -13.20
N ASN A 80 -11.55 7.65 -14.40
CA ASN A 80 -11.54 8.88 -15.23
C ASN A 80 -12.82 9.07 -16.05
N ASN A 81 -13.89 8.37 -15.72
CA ASN A 81 -15.17 8.47 -16.42
C ASN A 81 -16.11 9.44 -15.70
N HIS A 82 -15.81 10.74 -15.74
CA HIS A 82 -16.65 11.80 -15.16
C HIS A 82 -16.83 12.95 -16.15
N ASP A 83 -17.85 13.79 -15.94
CA ASP A 83 -18.12 14.97 -16.74
C ASP A 83 -16.91 15.90 -16.79
N GLY A 84 -16.56 16.34 -18.01
CA GLY A 84 -15.38 17.17 -18.27
C GLY A 84 -14.09 16.40 -18.55
N SER A 85 -14.08 15.07 -18.42
CA SER A 85 -12.95 14.24 -18.85
C SER A 85 -13.06 13.92 -20.34
N THR A 86 -12.03 14.23 -21.12
CA THR A 86 -11.89 13.81 -22.54
C THR A 86 -11.79 12.29 -22.69
N LYS A 87 -11.81 11.56 -21.59
CA LYS A 87 -11.68 10.11 -21.49
C LYS A 87 -12.95 9.48 -20.90
N SER A 88 -14.03 10.26 -20.71
CA SER A 88 -15.33 9.74 -20.31
C SER A 88 -15.94 8.90 -21.43
N PHE A 89 -16.77 7.92 -21.08
CA PHE A 89 -17.50 7.12 -22.08
C PHE A 89 -18.37 8.00 -23.00
N ASP A 90 -18.92 9.08 -22.47
CA ASP A 90 -19.78 9.98 -23.23
C ASP A 90 -18.96 10.78 -24.24
N PHE A 91 -17.81 11.33 -23.86
CA PHE A 91 -16.89 12.00 -24.78
C PHE A 91 -16.40 11.06 -25.89
N VAL A 92 -16.05 9.81 -25.54
CA VAL A 92 -15.58 8.80 -26.52
C VAL A 92 -16.71 8.38 -27.45
N ARG A 93 -17.97 8.27 -26.98
CA ARG A 93 -19.14 7.97 -27.80
C ARG A 93 -19.47 9.08 -28.80
N GLU A 94 -19.30 10.33 -28.37
CA GLU A 94 -19.58 11.49 -29.23
C GLU A 94 -18.51 11.69 -30.32
N HIS A 95 -17.28 11.23 -30.09
CA HIS A 95 -16.12 11.48 -30.96
C HIS A 95 -15.58 10.24 -31.70
N ASN A 96 -16.07 9.03 -31.38
CA ASN A 96 -15.74 7.81 -32.11
C ASN A 96 -16.98 7.27 -32.82
N GLU A 97 -16.96 7.29 -34.13
CA GLU A 97 -17.91 6.51 -34.94
C GLU A 97 -17.81 5.02 -34.57
N ALA A 98 -18.97 4.39 -34.47
CA ALA A 98 -19.19 3.04 -34.00
C ALA A 98 -18.17 2.03 -34.51
N VAL A 99 -17.30 1.55 -33.64
CA VAL A 99 -16.61 0.28 -33.81
C VAL A 99 -16.99 -0.61 -32.63
N ASN A 100 -17.77 -1.64 -32.98
CA ASN A 100 -18.19 -2.79 -32.23
C ASN A 100 -17.76 -2.89 -30.75
N ALA A 101 -18.75 -3.25 -29.90
CA ALA A 101 -18.67 -3.52 -28.48
C ALA A 101 -17.58 -4.55 -28.11
N LEU A 102 -16.37 -4.10 -28.03
CA LEU A 102 -15.27 -4.71 -27.31
C LEU A 102 -14.81 -3.65 -26.30
N ASP A 103 -14.75 -4.01 -25.03
CA ASP A 103 -14.07 -3.23 -23.99
C ASP A 103 -12.56 -3.19 -24.31
N VAL A 104 -12.19 -2.43 -25.34
CA VAL A 104 -10.79 -2.13 -25.61
C VAL A 104 -10.39 -1.01 -24.66
N MET A 105 -9.77 -1.35 -23.55
CA MET A 105 -8.96 -0.38 -22.82
C MET A 105 -7.86 0.06 -23.78
N LEU A 106 -7.95 1.28 -24.28
CA LEU A 106 -6.84 1.90 -25.00
C LEU A 106 -5.63 1.90 -24.07
N PRO A 107 -4.46 1.45 -24.53
CA PRO A 107 -3.24 1.52 -23.72
C PRO A 107 -3.02 2.98 -23.34
N ARG A 108 -3.04 3.27 -22.03
CA ARG A 108 -2.73 4.59 -21.49
C ARG A 108 -1.24 4.67 -21.26
N GLU A 109 -0.68 5.85 -21.52
CA GLU A 109 0.72 6.10 -21.18
C GLU A 109 0.93 5.89 -19.67
N GLU A 110 2.03 5.24 -19.32
CA GLU A 110 2.43 5.05 -17.94
C GLU A 110 2.77 6.40 -17.31
N ILE A 111 2.20 6.70 -16.15
CA ILE A 111 2.58 7.90 -15.38
C ILE A 111 3.86 7.56 -14.63
N THR A 112 4.94 8.20 -15.01
CA THR A 112 6.25 8.05 -14.37
C THR A 112 6.59 9.28 -13.54
N ALA A 113 7.39 9.10 -12.49
CA ALA A 113 7.95 10.19 -11.69
C ALA A 113 9.42 9.91 -11.42
N ASP A 114 10.27 10.90 -11.70
CA ASP A 114 11.71 10.87 -11.40
C ASP A 114 12.10 12.20 -10.77
N TYR A 115 12.40 12.19 -9.49
CA TYR A 115 12.71 13.39 -8.73
C TYR A 115 13.75 13.13 -7.65
N ALA A 116 14.55 14.14 -7.35
CA ALA A 116 15.67 14.03 -6.41
C ALA A 116 15.21 13.89 -4.94
N PRO A 117 15.99 13.23 -4.07
CA PRO A 117 15.75 13.23 -2.65
C PRO A 117 15.59 14.65 -2.06
N GLY A 118 14.63 14.82 -1.16
CA GLY A 118 14.32 16.10 -0.54
C GLY A 118 13.50 17.07 -1.39
N THR A 119 13.15 16.71 -2.64
CA THR A 119 12.34 17.55 -3.53
C THR A 119 10.88 17.13 -3.59
N VAL A 120 10.05 18.01 -4.14
CA VAL A 120 8.63 17.76 -4.42
C VAL A 120 8.42 17.68 -5.91
N GLU A 121 7.71 16.64 -6.36
CA GLU A 121 7.26 16.46 -7.74
C GLU A 121 5.73 16.56 -7.81
N LEU A 122 5.23 17.19 -8.87
CA LEU A 122 3.81 17.27 -9.15
C LEU A 122 3.44 16.25 -10.22
N VAL A 123 2.73 15.21 -9.82
CA VAL A 123 2.31 14.13 -10.71
C VAL A 123 0.84 14.30 -11.07
N THR A 124 0.57 14.61 -12.33
CA THR A 124 -0.81 14.69 -12.85
C THR A 124 -1.33 13.29 -13.15
N GLN A 125 -2.42 12.92 -12.52
CA GLN A 125 -3.09 11.64 -12.71
C GLN A 125 -3.96 11.66 -13.98
N HIS A 126 -4.44 10.49 -14.41
CA HIS A 126 -5.28 10.36 -15.60
C HIS A 126 -6.64 11.06 -15.49
N ASP A 127 -7.10 11.39 -14.30
CA ASP A 127 -8.35 12.13 -14.04
C ASP A 127 -8.14 13.65 -13.92
N GLY A 128 -6.88 14.11 -14.14
CA GLY A 128 -6.51 15.51 -14.01
C GLY A 128 -6.21 15.96 -12.57
N SER A 129 -6.39 15.10 -11.58
CA SER A 129 -5.94 15.39 -10.21
C SER A 129 -4.41 15.40 -10.12
N VAL A 130 -3.87 16.15 -9.16
CA VAL A 130 -2.42 16.33 -9.01
C VAL A 130 -1.99 15.82 -7.64
N LEU A 131 -1.05 14.88 -7.65
CA LEU A 131 -0.35 14.43 -6.45
C LEU A 131 0.91 15.28 -6.24
N ARG A 132 1.14 15.75 -5.03
CA ARG A 132 2.39 16.41 -4.63
C ARG A 132 3.23 15.40 -3.86
N LEU A 133 4.11 14.72 -4.56
CA LEU A 133 4.97 13.68 -3.99
C LEU A 133 6.26 14.33 -3.48
N ARG A 134 6.59 14.12 -2.20
CA ARG A 134 7.86 14.54 -1.59
C ARG A 134 8.73 13.32 -1.33
N LYS A 135 9.88 13.24 -1.99
CA LYS A 135 10.88 12.20 -1.70
C LYS A 135 11.62 12.56 -0.40
N LEU A 136 11.78 11.59 0.48
CA LEU A 136 12.56 11.77 1.71
C LEU A 136 13.97 12.28 1.41
N HIS A 137 14.49 13.13 2.27
CA HIS A 137 15.87 13.59 2.21
C HIS A 137 16.84 12.46 2.56
N VAL A 138 18.06 12.52 2.05
CA VAL A 138 19.10 11.50 2.32
C VAL A 138 19.51 11.42 3.79
N ASP A 139 19.41 12.54 4.51
CA ASP A 139 19.76 12.65 5.94
C ASP A 139 18.58 12.31 6.88
N TYR A 140 17.46 11.83 6.33
CA TYR A 140 16.30 11.45 7.15
C TYR A 140 16.62 10.23 8.00
N ASP A 141 16.40 10.32 9.32
CA ASP A 141 16.58 9.20 10.24
C ASP A 141 15.38 8.23 10.15
N VAL A 142 15.67 7.06 9.63
CA VAL A 142 14.66 5.98 9.44
C VAL A 142 14.41 5.15 10.70
N HIS A 143 15.15 5.38 11.79
CA HIS A 143 15.05 4.59 13.01
C HIS A 143 14.18 5.23 14.09
N ASP A 144 13.78 6.49 13.92
CA ASP A 144 12.90 7.20 14.86
C ASP A 144 11.43 7.14 14.39
N ARG A 145 10.66 6.25 15.01
CA ARG A 145 9.23 6.07 14.75
C ARG A 145 8.39 7.30 15.05
N VAL A 146 8.72 8.02 16.11
CA VAL A 146 7.98 9.22 16.54
C VAL A 146 8.26 10.37 15.58
N ALA A 147 9.52 10.56 15.22
CA ALA A 147 9.91 11.53 14.20
C ALA A 147 9.24 11.24 12.84
N ALA A 148 9.15 9.96 12.45
CA ALA A 148 8.45 9.55 11.25
C ALA A 148 6.97 9.98 11.26
N LEU A 149 6.24 9.71 12.34
CA LEU A 149 4.84 10.12 12.49
C LEU A 149 4.68 11.64 12.45
N THR A 150 5.52 12.36 13.16
CA THR A 150 5.49 13.84 13.20
C THR A 150 5.74 14.42 11.82
N TYR A 151 6.79 13.95 11.14
CA TYR A 151 7.12 14.39 9.78
C TYR A 151 5.99 14.13 8.79
N MET A 152 5.38 12.94 8.84
CA MET A 152 4.23 12.59 8.01
C MET A 152 3.06 13.56 8.21
N GLN A 153 2.73 13.89 9.46
CA GLN A 153 1.63 14.82 9.79
C GLN A 153 1.92 16.24 9.29
N GLU A 154 3.15 16.74 9.49
CA GLU A 154 3.57 18.06 9.00
C GLU A 154 3.49 18.16 7.47
N ARG A 155 3.94 17.13 6.76
CA ARG A 155 3.91 17.12 5.30
C ARG A 155 2.49 16.97 4.77
N HIS A 156 1.67 16.16 5.42
CA HIS A 156 0.25 16.05 5.09
C HIS A 156 -0.47 17.40 5.25
N ALA A 157 -0.21 18.14 6.34
CA ALA A 157 -0.75 19.48 6.54
C ALA A 157 -0.32 20.49 5.45
N ALA A 158 0.85 20.27 4.84
CA ALA A 158 1.34 21.03 3.68
C ALA A 158 0.78 20.53 2.34
N GLY A 159 -0.10 19.52 2.34
CA GLY A 159 -0.66 18.89 1.16
C GLY A 159 0.36 18.06 0.36
N GLU A 160 1.39 17.56 1.03
CA GLU A 160 2.43 16.73 0.44
C GLU A 160 2.30 15.28 0.85
N ILE A 161 2.56 14.36 -0.07
CA ILE A 161 2.61 12.91 0.17
C ILE A 161 4.06 12.48 0.20
N VAL A 162 4.54 12.04 1.36
CA VAL A 162 5.93 11.62 1.54
C VAL A 162 6.16 10.24 0.95
N THR A 163 7.23 10.07 0.18
CA THR A 163 7.67 8.79 -0.41
C THR A 163 9.10 8.46 0.03
N GLY A 164 9.40 7.19 0.22
CA GLY A 164 10.67 6.63 0.64
C GLY A 164 10.53 5.61 1.77
N LEU A 165 11.66 5.21 2.36
CA LEU A 165 11.70 4.40 3.56
C LEU A 165 11.43 5.30 4.78
N LEU A 166 10.28 5.13 5.41
CA LEU A 166 9.85 5.99 6.51
C LEU A 166 10.32 5.50 7.88
N TYR A 167 10.37 4.19 8.06
CA TYR A 167 10.80 3.59 9.30
C TYR A 167 11.34 2.19 9.09
N VAL A 168 12.41 1.85 9.78
CA VAL A 168 12.91 0.49 9.95
C VAL A 168 13.38 0.28 11.39
N ASP A 169 12.88 -0.77 12.03
CA ASP A 169 13.30 -1.19 13.37
C ASP A 169 14.70 -1.80 13.27
N PRO A 170 15.71 -1.30 14.03
CA PRO A 170 17.05 -1.88 14.01
C PRO A 170 17.12 -3.28 14.65
N GLU A 171 16.14 -3.63 15.51
CA GLU A 171 16.06 -4.94 16.19
C GLU A 171 14.70 -5.61 15.97
N PRO A 172 14.32 -5.89 14.70
CA PRO A 172 13.02 -6.44 14.40
C PRO A 172 12.92 -7.88 14.93
N ARG A 173 11.70 -8.29 15.32
CA ARG A 173 11.42 -9.66 15.70
C ARG A 173 10.63 -10.37 14.61
N ASP A 174 11.17 -11.49 14.15
CA ASP A 174 10.44 -12.39 13.27
C ASP A 174 9.29 -13.08 14.02
N LEU A 175 8.14 -13.17 13.37
CA LEU A 175 6.95 -13.80 13.93
C LEU A 175 7.19 -15.26 14.29
N HIS A 176 7.93 -16.01 13.46
CA HIS A 176 8.23 -17.41 13.72
C HIS A 176 9.11 -17.59 14.97
N ALA A 177 10.10 -16.72 15.13
CA ALA A 177 10.94 -16.70 16.32
C ALA A 177 10.13 -16.31 17.59
N ALA A 178 9.22 -15.33 17.48
CA ALA A 178 8.36 -14.90 18.57
C ALA A 178 7.37 -15.99 19.01
N LEU A 179 6.79 -16.70 18.06
CA LEU A 179 5.87 -17.83 18.30
C LEU A 179 6.60 -19.15 18.62
N LYS A 180 7.94 -19.18 18.51
CA LYS A 180 8.74 -20.40 18.65
C LYS A 180 8.25 -21.54 17.76
N THR A 181 7.93 -21.20 16.52
CA THR A 181 7.45 -22.20 15.55
C THR A 181 8.57 -23.16 15.17
N CYS A 182 8.18 -24.38 14.78
CA CYS A 182 9.12 -25.39 14.30
C CYS A 182 9.81 -24.93 13.00
N ALA A 183 11.13 -25.11 12.93
CA ALA A 183 11.90 -24.76 11.73
C ALA A 183 11.59 -25.67 10.53
N THR A 184 11.11 -26.87 10.78
CA THR A 184 10.71 -27.82 9.75
C THR A 184 9.25 -27.57 9.35
N PRO A 185 8.93 -27.34 8.06
CA PRO A 185 7.55 -27.18 7.59
C PRO A 185 6.67 -28.37 7.98
N LEU A 186 5.41 -28.14 8.31
CA LEU A 186 4.46 -29.15 8.78
C LEU A 186 4.35 -30.35 7.82
N ASN A 187 4.37 -30.10 6.53
CA ASN A 187 4.31 -31.12 5.48
C ASN A 187 5.59 -31.96 5.33
N ALA A 188 6.69 -31.54 5.97
CA ALA A 188 7.97 -32.27 5.98
C ALA A 188 8.22 -32.99 7.32
N LEU A 189 7.30 -32.85 8.30
CA LEU A 189 7.37 -33.59 9.55
C LEU A 189 6.88 -35.04 9.36
N GLY A 190 7.62 -35.98 9.91
CA GLY A 190 7.21 -37.39 9.92
C GLY A 190 6.10 -37.69 10.94
N ASP A 191 5.44 -38.84 10.79
CA ASP A 191 4.33 -39.30 11.66
C ASP A 191 4.65 -39.27 13.15
N THR A 192 5.88 -39.57 13.52
CA THR A 192 6.32 -39.54 14.93
C THR A 192 6.29 -38.15 15.56
N ALA A 193 6.38 -37.08 14.73
CA ALA A 193 6.28 -35.71 15.21
C ALA A 193 4.84 -35.19 15.17
N LEU A 194 4.02 -35.70 14.25
CA LEU A 194 2.65 -35.23 14.02
C LEU A 194 1.61 -35.99 14.84
N VAL A 195 1.87 -37.28 15.14
CA VAL A 195 0.95 -38.14 15.87
C VAL A 195 1.53 -38.39 17.26
N PRO A 196 0.99 -37.78 18.31
CA PRO A 196 1.39 -38.06 19.67
C PRO A 196 1.01 -39.52 20.03
N GLY A 197 1.98 -40.32 20.46
CA GLY A 197 1.75 -41.69 20.83
C GLY A 197 0.86 -41.83 22.08
N SER A 198 0.43 -43.08 22.43
CA SER A 198 -0.41 -43.38 23.56
C SER A 198 0.10 -42.82 24.89
N ALA A 199 1.40 -42.74 25.09
CA ALA A 199 2.02 -42.16 26.27
C ALA A 199 1.66 -40.66 26.49
N ALA A 200 1.45 -39.89 25.43
CA ALA A 200 1.01 -38.51 25.53
C ALA A 200 -0.45 -38.43 26.00
N LEU A 201 -1.30 -39.33 25.50
CA LEU A 201 -2.69 -39.46 25.93
C LEU A 201 -2.81 -39.89 27.41
N ASP A 202 -2.00 -40.87 27.83
CA ASP A 202 -1.96 -41.32 29.21
C ASP A 202 -1.54 -40.21 30.17
N LYS A 203 -0.55 -39.42 29.78
CA LYS A 203 -0.12 -38.25 30.53
C LYS A 203 -1.23 -37.18 30.63
N LEU A 204 -1.95 -36.92 29.54
CA LEU A 204 -3.09 -36.01 29.57
C LEU A 204 -4.21 -36.53 30.46
N ASN A 205 -4.56 -37.83 30.36
CA ASN A 205 -5.59 -38.46 31.18
C ASN A 205 -5.22 -38.43 32.67
N ALA A 206 -3.95 -38.55 33.02
CA ALA A 206 -3.49 -38.45 34.40
C ALA A 206 -3.68 -37.06 35.03
N THR A 207 -3.70 -36.00 34.20
CA THR A 207 -3.95 -34.61 34.67
C THR A 207 -5.44 -34.32 34.89
N LEU A 208 -6.33 -35.17 34.37
CA LEU A 208 -7.79 -35.01 34.45
C LEU A 208 -8.42 -35.86 35.57
N ARG A 209 -7.65 -36.63 36.30
CA ARG A 209 -8.03 -37.43 37.48
C ARG A 209 -7.55 -36.78 38.75
#